data_4949e6caa6501028f99ef5154c4c33b4
#
_entry.id   4949e6caa6501028f99ef5154c4c33b4
#
_cell.length_a   1.000
_cell.length_b   1.000
_cell.length_c   1.000
_cell.angle_alpha   90.00
_cell.angle_beta   90.00
_cell.angle_gamma   90.00
#
_symmetry.space_group_name_H-M   'P 1'
#
loop_
_entity.id
_entity.type
_entity.pdbx_description
1 polymer ?
#
loop_
_entity_poly.entity_id
_entity_poly.type
_entity_poly.pdbx_seq_one_letter_code
_entity_poly.pdbx_strand_id
1 'polypeptide(L)'
;MTNANFMSLNPLKYKASSYATSDISKANLVIDEKTGNAAQFNFGFKKGDGKFYWELYINDRGGSSQAGVCIDKADLNNYTSGGAIIGNNFESSKILATSSTGNSTTSSYGTDFVATNIIGIAMDFTNSTMEYFKNNSSQGSFSWSGANDGTTFYPYVYCNHGILYMNAGQDSSFAGQKSTGSANAADENGFGDFYYTPPSGFLAACSANLPISADIDPAETDD
;
A
#
# COMPACT_ATOMS: atom_id res chain seq x y z
N MET A 1 -4.78 23.43 10.85
CA MET A 1 -4.45 22.24 10.07
C MET A 1 -3.37 21.49 10.84
N THR A 2 -3.66 20.34 11.36
CA THR A 2 -2.66 19.47 11.99
C THR A 2 -1.75 18.95 10.87
N ASN A 3 -0.45 19.19 11.00
CA ASN A 3 0.53 18.72 10.01
C ASN A 3 0.64 17.20 10.13
N ALA A 4 0.07 16.46 9.19
CA ALA A 4 0.22 15.03 9.07
C ALA A 4 1.25 14.71 7.98
N ASN A 5 2.20 13.83 8.27
CA ASN A 5 3.08 13.25 7.26
C ASN A 5 2.42 11.98 6.71
N PHE A 6 2.16 11.96 5.42
CA PHE A 6 1.56 10.80 4.76
C PHE A 6 2.61 9.79 4.33
N MET A 7 2.21 8.54 4.26
CA MET A 7 3.02 7.45 3.75
C MET A 7 3.45 7.69 2.30
N SER A 8 4.69 7.38 1.97
CA SER A 8 5.24 7.46 0.62
C SER A 8 6.19 6.29 0.34
N LEU A 9 6.61 6.11 -0.90
CA LEU A 9 7.65 5.14 -1.25
C LEU A 9 8.96 5.48 -0.54
N ASN A 10 9.65 4.43 -0.08
CA ASN A 10 10.95 4.58 0.58
C ASN A 10 12.08 4.36 -0.44
N PRO A 11 12.79 5.41 -0.88
CA PRO A 11 13.86 5.27 -1.86
C PRO A 11 15.07 4.50 -1.33
N LEU A 12 15.18 4.30 -0.02
CA LEU A 12 16.22 3.48 0.62
C LEU A 12 15.87 1.99 0.68
N LYS A 13 14.60 1.64 0.45
CA LYS A 13 14.06 0.27 0.43
C LYS A 13 13.43 0.00 -0.94
N TYR A 14 14.22 0.22 -1.95
CA TYR A 14 13.86 0.05 -3.35
C TYR A 14 14.87 -0.89 -4.00
N LYS A 15 14.36 -1.84 -4.77
CA LYS A 15 15.19 -2.66 -5.62
C LYS A 15 15.28 -2.04 -6.99
N ALA A 16 16.47 -1.56 -7.35
CA ALA A 16 16.81 -1.27 -8.73
C ALA A 16 17.32 -2.55 -9.42
N SER A 17 16.78 -2.87 -10.58
CA SER A 17 17.46 -3.83 -11.46
C SER A 17 18.75 -3.20 -11.99
N SER A 18 19.69 -4.02 -12.44
CA SER A 18 21.00 -3.56 -12.95
C SER A 18 20.93 -2.63 -14.18
N TYR A 19 19.74 -2.31 -14.65
CA TYR A 19 19.48 -1.47 -15.82
C TYR A 19 18.66 -0.22 -15.54
N ALA A 20 18.28 0.02 -14.30
CA ALA A 20 17.35 1.10 -13.97
C ALA A 20 18.07 2.37 -13.51
N THR A 21 17.82 3.47 -14.21
CA THR A 21 17.83 4.78 -13.57
C THR A 21 16.63 4.83 -12.64
N SER A 22 16.85 5.16 -11.38
CA SER A 22 15.85 5.15 -10.31
C SER A 22 14.56 5.86 -10.72
N ASP A 23 13.48 5.16 -10.63
CA ASP A 23 12.23 5.57 -11.20
C ASP A 23 11.20 5.95 -10.12
N ILE A 24 11.67 6.19 -8.89
CA ILE A 24 10.87 6.83 -7.85
C ILE A 24 10.99 8.35 -8.01
N SER A 25 9.85 9.01 -8.19
CA SER A 25 9.78 10.45 -8.49
C SER A 25 8.55 11.10 -7.84
N LYS A 26 8.33 12.40 -8.13
CA LYS A 26 7.18 13.14 -7.65
C LYS A 26 6.99 13.04 -6.13
N ALA A 27 8.01 13.44 -5.36
CA ALA A 27 8.03 13.35 -3.91
C ALA A 27 7.81 11.91 -3.39
N ASN A 28 8.36 10.92 -4.08
CA ASN A 28 8.23 9.49 -3.77
C ASN A 28 6.80 8.94 -3.92
N LEU A 29 6.00 9.52 -4.81
CA LEU A 29 4.63 9.08 -5.06
C LEU A 29 4.47 8.34 -6.40
N VAL A 30 5.52 8.23 -7.19
CA VAL A 30 5.48 7.57 -8.50
C VAL A 30 6.59 6.54 -8.59
N ILE A 31 6.25 5.37 -9.08
CA ILE A 31 7.20 4.38 -9.58
C ILE A 31 6.97 4.21 -11.08
N ASP A 32 8.00 4.53 -11.86
CA ASP A 32 8.04 4.38 -13.33
C ASP A 32 9.11 3.35 -13.65
N GLU A 33 8.72 2.18 -14.12
CA GLU A 33 9.62 1.04 -14.13
C GLU A 33 9.67 0.34 -15.47
N LYS A 34 10.88 0.07 -15.93
CA LYS A 34 11.14 -0.56 -17.24
C LYS A 34 11.63 -2.00 -17.17
N THR A 35 11.93 -2.52 -15.99
CA THR A 35 12.58 -3.84 -15.86
C THR A 35 12.08 -4.71 -14.72
N GLY A 36 11.09 -4.25 -13.96
CA GLY A 36 10.51 -4.98 -12.83
C GLY A 36 11.21 -4.70 -11.51
N ASN A 37 10.69 -3.74 -10.76
CA ASN A 37 11.20 -3.31 -9.46
C ASN A 37 10.15 -3.28 -8.38
N ALA A 38 10.58 -3.52 -7.15
CA ALA A 38 9.75 -3.42 -5.98
C ALA A 38 10.22 -2.28 -5.07
N ALA A 39 9.29 -1.64 -4.41
CA ALA A 39 9.57 -0.64 -3.39
C ALA A 39 8.67 -0.86 -2.18
N GLN A 40 9.24 -0.71 -0.98
CA GLN A 40 8.48 -0.57 0.26
C GLN A 40 8.08 0.88 0.46
N PHE A 41 7.04 1.07 1.26
CA PHE A 41 6.72 2.38 1.79
C PHE A 41 7.49 2.66 3.09
N ASN A 42 7.47 3.91 3.50
CA ASN A 42 8.21 4.38 4.68
C ASN A 42 7.47 4.17 6.01
N PHE A 43 6.22 3.73 5.99
CA PHE A 43 5.45 3.41 7.20
C PHE A 43 5.35 1.89 7.39
N GLY A 44 5.56 1.44 8.62
CA GLY A 44 5.37 0.06 9.02
C GLY A 44 4.21 -0.06 10.01
N PHE A 45 3.48 -1.16 9.93
CA PHE A 45 2.31 -1.46 10.75
C PHE A 45 2.46 -2.82 11.42
N LYS A 46 1.97 -2.92 12.64
CA LYS A 46 1.94 -4.16 13.43
C LYS A 46 0.51 -4.65 13.60
N LYS A 47 0.38 -5.89 14.01
CA LYS A 47 -0.92 -6.42 14.43
C LYS A 47 -1.47 -5.58 15.59
N GLY A 48 -2.69 -5.09 15.44
CA GLY A 48 -3.36 -4.23 16.41
C GLY A 48 -3.30 -2.73 16.10
N ASP A 49 -2.48 -2.28 15.15
CA ASP A 49 -2.32 -0.85 14.85
C ASP A 49 -3.55 -0.17 14.24
N GLY A 50 -4.58 -0.95 13.86
CA GLY A 50 -5.81 -0.41 13.32
C GLY A 50 -6.02 -0.69 11.85
N LYS A 51 -6.76 0.19 11.18
CA LYS A 51 -7.22 0.03 9.81
C LYS A 51 -6.77 1.21 8.97
N PHE A 52 -6.09 0.94 7.87
CA PHE A 52 -5.54 1.98 7.01
C PHE A 52 -5.94 1.79 5.56
N TYR A 53 -6.05 2.92 4.85
CA TYR A 53 -6.43 2.99 3.45
C TYR A 53 -5.44 3.83 2.66
N TRP A 54 -5.15 3.39 1.44
CA TRP A 54 -4.41 4.15 0.44
C TRP A 54 -4.84 3.77 -0.97
N GLU A 55 -4.45 4.56 -1.95
CA GLU A 55 -4.83 4.39 -3.35
C GLU A 55 -3.62 4.25 -4.26
N LEU A 56 -3.79 3.52 -5.36
CA LEU A 56 -2.87 3.45 -6.47
C LEU A 56 -3.61 3.77 -7.76
N TYR A 57 -3.08 4.67 -8.57
CA TYR A 57 -3.53 4.86 -9.94
C TYR A 57 -2.58 4.12 -10.89
N ILE A 58 -3.13 3.28 -11.74
CA ILE A 58 -2.40 2.56 -12.77
C ILE A 58 -2.40 3.43 -14.03
N ASN A 59 -1.31 4.11 -14.32
CA ASN A 59 -1.16 4.83 -15.58
C ASN A 59 -0.82 3.86 -16.70
N ASP A 60 0.14 2.99 -16.44
CA ASP A 60 0.50 1.85 -17.27
C ASP A 60 0.73 0.65 -16.36
N ARG A 61 0.05 -0.46 -16.65
CA ARG A 61 0.21 -1.67 -15.86
C ARG A 61 1.53 -2.38 -16.17
N GLY A 62 2.03 -2.24 -17.40
CA GLY A 62 3.11 -3.07 -17.90
C GLY A 62 2.78 -4.55 -17.87
N GLY A 63 3.69 -5.34 -17.35
CA GLY A 63 3.49 -6.77 -17.07
C GLY A 63 2.85 -7.04 -15.71
N SER A 64 3.35 -8.03 -14.98
CA SER A 64 2.81 -8.50 -13.70
C SER A 64 3.10 -7.54 -12.55
N SER A 65 2.38 -6.43 -12.46
CA SER A 65 2.46 -5.51 -11.32
C SER A 65 1.66 -6.02 -10.13
N GLN A 66 2.05 -5.60 -8.92
CA GLN A 66 1.48 -6.08 -7.66
C GLN A 66 1.44 -4.96 -6.61
N ALA A 67 0.55 -5.09 -5.66
CA ALA A 67 0.54 -4.27 -4.45
C ALA A 67 0.07 -5.08 -3.24
N GLY A 68 0.54 -4.73 -2.06
CA GLY A 68 0.18 -5.37 -0.81
C GLY A 68 1.07 -4.97 0.34
N VAL A 69 1.44 -5.93 1.19
CA VAL A 69 2.37 -5.74 2.31
C VAL A 69 3.48 -6.77 2.28
N CYS A 70 4.64 -6.40 2.81
CA CYS A 70 5.78 -7.27 3.03
C CYS A 70 6.38 -7.01 4.41
N ILE A 71 7.18 -7.92 4.91
CA ILE A 71 7.96 -7.70 6.12
C ILE A 71 9.28 -6.98 5.81
N ASP A 72 9.88 -6.34 6.81
CA ASP A 72 11.14 -5.58 6.64
C ASP A 72 12.29 -6.39 6.04
N LYS A 73 12.33 -7.68 6.33
CA LYS A 73 13.36 -8.61 5.78
C LYS A 73 13.00 -9.19 4.43
N ALA A 74 11.90 -8.73 3.80
CA ALA A 74 11.49 -9.23 2.50
C ALA A 74 12.61 -8.99 1.48
N ASP A 75 12.97 -10.06 0.76
CA ASP A 75 13.83 -9.93 -0.40
C ASP A 75 13.06 -9.34 -1.57
N LEU A 76 13.11 -8.03 -1.69
CA LEU A 76 12.47 -7.31 -2.80
C LEU A 76 13.06 -7.71 -4.18
N ASN A 77 14.20 -8.46 -4.20
CA ASN A 77 14.74 -9.03 -5.43
C ASN A 77 13.99 -10.27 -5.90
N ASN A 78 13.26 -10.90 -5.00
CA ASN A 78 12.54 -12.14 -5.31
C ASN A 78 11.12 -12.07 -4.76
N TYR A 79 10.31 -11.22 -5.37
CA TYR A 79 8.91 -10.97 -4.99
C TYR A 79 8.00 -12.20 -5.07
N THR A 80 8.45 -13.28 -5.72
CA THR A 80 7.67 -14.51 -5.88
C THR A 80 8.00 -15.61 -4.89
N SER A 81 9.20 -15.59 -4.28
CA SER A 81 9.65 -16.73 -3.48
C SER A 81 10.48 -16.40 -2.24
N GLY A 82 10.99 -15.21 -2.08
CA GLY A 82 11.97 -14.88 -1.02
C GLY A 82 11.49 -14.00 0.11
N GLY A 83 10.35 -13.35 -0.03
CA GLY A 83 9.83 -12.41 0.95
C GLY A 83 8.50 -12.85 1.56
N ALA A 84 8.23 -12.42 2.77
CA ALA A 84 6.90 -12.52 3.35
C ALA A 84 6.02 -11.44 2.73
N ILE A 85 5.43 -11.74 1.57
CA ILE A 85 4.61 -10.85 0.79
C ILE A 85 3.17 -11.37 0.80
N ILE A 86 2.22 -10.47 0.99
CA ILE A 86 0.79 -10.71 0.83
C ILE A 86 0.26 -9.59 -0.02
N GLY A 87 -0.29 -9.90 -1.19
CA GLY A 87 -0.76 -8.87 -2.09
C GLY A 87 -1.53 -9.38 -3.29
N ASN A 88 -2.07 -8.48 -4.07
CA ASN A 88 -2.77 -8.77 -5.31
C ASN A 88 -1.84 -8.63 -6.51
N ASN A 89 -1.90 -9.61 -7.41
CA ASN A 89 -1.30 -9.54 -8.73
C ASN A 89 -2.34 -8.99 -9.71
N PHE A 90 -2.01 -7.89 -10.36
CA PHE A 90 -2.94 -7.13 -11.19
C PHE A 90 -3.36 -7.86 -12.48
N GLU A 91 -2.53 -8.76 -13.00
CA GLU A 91 -2.81 -9.48 -14.24
C GLU A 91 -3.68 -10.72 -14.08
N SER A 92 -3.64 -11.36 -12.94
CA SER A 92 -4.19 -12.69 -12.78
C SER A 92 -5.28 -12.79 -11.75
N SER A 93 -5.80 -11.64 -11.30
CA SER A 93 -6.90 -11.57 -10.31
C SER A 93 -6.68 -12.57 -9.16
N LYS A 94 -5.47 -12.57 -8.60
CA LYS A 94 -5.11 -13.51 -7.54
C LYS A 94 -4.40 -12.84 -6.38
N ILE A 95 -4.62 -13.38 -5.20
CA ILE A 95 -3.83 -13.06 -4.03
C ILE A 95 -2.55 -13.89 -4.08
N LEU A 96 -1.43 -13.21 -3.99
CA LEU A 96 -0.13 -13.83 -3.81
C LEU A 96 0.22 -13.86 -2.33
N ALA A 97 0.69 -15.00 -1.88
CA ALA A 97 1.19 -15.17 -0.53
C ALA A 97 2.42 -16.07 -0.56
N THR A 98 3.36 -15.83 0.33
CA THR A 98 4.54 -16.68 0.45
C THR A 98 4.37 -17.67 1.60
N SER A 99 5.06 -18.79 1.53
CA SER A 99 5.03 -19.82 2.59
C SER A 99 5.50 -19.29 3.95
N SER A 100 6.37 -18.29 3.97
CA SER A 100 6.83 -17.63 5.19
C SER A 100 5.76 -16.83 5.93
N THR A 101 4.66 -16.50 5.25
CA THR A 101 3.49 -15.86 5.88
C THR A 101 2.44 -16.85 6.34
N GLY A 102 2.60 -18.14 6.08
CA GLY A 102 1.60 -19.15 6.37
C GLY A 102 0.34 -19.07 5.52
N ASN A 103 0.34 -18.26 4.47
CA ASN A 103 -0.81 -18.06 3.60
C ASN A 103 -0.68 -18.83 2.30
N SER A 104 -1.80 -19.09 1.66
CA SER A 104 -1.87 -19.74 0.35
C SER A 104 -2.20 -18.73 -0.74
N THR A 105 -1.55 -18.88 -1.88
CA THR A 105 -1.94 -18.15 -3.09
C THR A 105 -3.32 -18.63 -3.55
N THR A 106 -4.21 -17.70 -3.86
CA THR A 106 -5.51 -17.97 -4.49
C THR A 106 -5.55 -17.41 -5.90
N SER A 107 -6.12 -18.16 -6.83
CA SER A 107 -6.25 -17.78 -8.24
C SER A 107 -7.64 -17.22 -8.62
N SER A 108 -8.50 -16.98 -7.64
CA SER A 108 -9.87 -16.49 -7.86
C SER A 108 -10.17 -15.36 -6.91
N TYR A 109 -9.65 -14.17 -7.20
CA TYR A 109 -9.90 -12.98 -6.42
C TYR A 109 -10.17 -11.78 -7.31
N GLY A 110 -11.39 -11.29 -7.29
CA GLY A 110 -11.81 -10.10 -8.01
C GLY A 110 -11.64 -10.21 -9.54
N THR A 111 -11.31 -9.10 -10.15
CA THR A 111 -11.04 -8.97 -11.59
C THR A 111 -9.70 -8.29 -11.82
N ASP A 112 -9.11 -8.48 -13.01
CA ASP A 112 -7.83 -7.83 -13.35
C ASP A 112 -7.89 -6.32 -13.20
N PHE A 113 -6.82 -5.76 -12.66
CA PHE A 113 -6.58 -4.33 -12.67
C PHE A 113 -5.81 -3.95 -13.94
N VAL A 114 -6.30 -2.96 -14.64
CA VAL A 114 -5.75 -2.52 -15.92
C VAL A 114 -5.40 -1.02 -15.90
N ALA A 115 -4.71 -0.56 -16.91
CA ALA A 115 -4.42 0.87 -17.07
C ALA A 115 -5.69 1.72 -16.89
N THR A 116 -5.54 2.88 -16.32
CA THR A 116 -6.57 3.85 -15.92
C THR A 116 -7.41 3.49 -14.69
N ASN A 117 -7.27 2.28 -14.13
CA ASN A 117 -7.94 1.97 -12.87
C ASN A 117 -7.28 2.69 -11.68
N ILE A 118 -8.10 3.03 -10.71
CA ILE A 118 -7.68 3.39 -9.37
C ILE A 118 -7.98 2.21 -8.47
N ILE A 119 -6.95 1.75 -7.75
CA ILE A 119 -7.04 0.66 -6.79
C ILE A 119 -7.07 1.27 -5.41
N GLY A 120 -8.16 1.08 -4.66
CA GLY A 120 -8.17 1.30 -3.23
C GLY A 120 -7.65 0.05 -2.52
N ILE A 121 -6.84 0.23 -1.50
CA ILE A 121 -6.30 -0.85 -0.67
C ILE A 121 -6.66 -0.56 0.78
N ALA A 122 -7.50 -1.40 1.36
CA ALA A 122 -7.94 -1.32 2.74
C ALA A 122 -7.32 -2.47 3.54
N MET A 123 -6.47 -2.13 4.51
CA MET A 123 -5.76 -3.07 5.38
C MET A 123 -6.25 -2.95 6.80
N ASP A 124 -6.77 -4.04 7.36
CA ASP A 124 -7.13 -4.17 8.77
C ASP A 124 -6.05 -4.99 9.49
N PHE A 125 -5.13 -4.30 10.14
CA PHE A 125 -4.07 -4.93 10.94
C PHE A 125 -4.59 -5.49 12.26
N THR A 126 -5.77 -5.07 12.73
CA THR A 126 -6.39 -5.61 13.93
C THR A 126 -6.93 -7.02 13.68
N ASN A 127 -7.66 -7.20 12.56
CA ASN A 127 -8.30 -8.46 12.22
C ASN A 127 -7.52 -9.28 11.19
N SER A 128 -6.39 -8.77 10.71
CA SER A 128 -5.59 -9.41 9.66
C SER A 128 -6.41 -9.69 8.39
N THR A 129 -7.11 -8.66 7.90
CA THR A 129 -7.86 -8.72 6.64
C THR A 129 -7.40 -7.65 5.66
N MET A 130 -7.54 -7.92 4.39
CA MET A 130 -7.23 -7.01 3.29
C MET A 130 -8.34 -7.03 2.27
N GLU A 131 -8.66 -5.87 1.72
CA GLU A 131 -9.64 -5.71 0.66
C GLU A 131 -9.12 -4.76 -0.40
N TYR A 132 -9.33 -5.11 -1.66
CA TYR A 132 -9.03 -4.23 -2.80
C TYR A 132 -10.31 -3.71 -3.41
N PHE A 133 -10.25 -2.47 -3.87
CA PHE A 133 -11.33 -1.80 -4.58
C PHE A 133 -10.84 -1.44 -5.98
N LYS A 134 -11.61 -1.77 -6.99
CA LYS A 134 -11.37 -1.37 -8.37
C LYS A 134 -12.33 -0.23 -8.74
N ASN A 135 -11.80 0.96 -8.93
CA ASN A 135 -12.62 2.15 -9.20
C ASN A 135 -13.79 2.27 -8.21
N ASN A 136 -13.50 2.18 -6.92
CA ASN A 136 -14.44 2.20 -5.80
C ASN A 136 -15.38 0.97 -5.68
N SER A 137 -15.20 -0.06 -6.48
CA SER A 137 -15.97 -1.32 -6.37
C SER A 137 -15.15 -2.37 -5.64
N SER A 138 -15.68 -2.89 -4.52
CA SER A 138 -15.08 -3.97 -3.75
C SER A 138 -14.80 -5.20 -4.62
N GLN A 139 -13.62 -5.78 -4.46
CA GLN A 139 -13.23 -7.03 -5.08
C GLN A 139 -13.35 -8.21 -4.10
N GLY A 140 -13.84 -7.94 -2.91
CA GLY A 140 -13.93 -8.89 -1.81
C GLY A 140 -12.80 -8.73 -0.80
N SER A 141 -13.04 -9.23 0.40
CA SER A 141 -12.07 -9.25 1.49
C SER A 141 -11.45 -10.65 1.61
N PHE A 142 -10.20 -10.72 2.03
CA PHE A 142 -9.56 -11.96 2.40
C PHE A 142 -8.79 -11.80 3.71
N SER A 143 -8.69 -12.90 4.47
CA SER A 143 -7.89 -12.95 5.67
C SER A 143 -6.49 -13.45 5.37
N TRP A 144 -5.51 -12.96 6.11
CA TRP A 144 -4.13 -13.40 6.03
C TRP A 144 -3.62 -13.80 7.41
N SER A 145 -2.69 -14.74 7.45
CA SER A 145 -2.05 -15.23 8.66
C SER A 145 -0.54 -14.97 8.63
N GLY A 146 0.17 -15.32 9.70
CA GLY A 146 1.62 -15.15 9.77
C GLY A 146 2.07 -13.80 10.35
N ALA A 147 1.13 -12.96 10.79
CA ALA A 147 1.45 -11.85 11.67
C ALA A 147 1.65 -12.40 13.08
N ASN A 148 2.88 -12.72 13.44
CA ASN A 148 3.22 -12.92 14.84
C ASN A 148 3.23 -11.57 15.56
N ASP A 149 2.94 -11.57 16.86
CA ASP A 149 3.07 -10.37 17.66
C ASP A 149 4.50 -9.83 17.52
N GLY A 150 4.63 -8.56 17.14
CA GLY A 150 5.91 -7.91 16.86
C GLY A 150 6.39 -7.92 15.41
N THR A 151 5.73 -8.65 14.49
CA THR A 151 6.05 -8.52 13.05
C THR A 151 5.59 -7.18 12.52
N THR A 152 6.51 -6.42 11.93
CA THR A 152 6.19 -5.17 11.23
C THR A 152 5.97 -5.44 9.75
N PHE A 153 4.83 -5.02 9.23
CA PHE A 153 4.48 -5.08 7.82
C PHE A 153 4.60 -3.70 7.20
N TYR A 154 5.20 -3.66 6.03
CA TYR A 154 5.31 -2.45 5.22
C TYR A 154 4.47 -2.61 3.97
N PRO A 155 3.61 -1.65 3.63
CA PRO A 155 3.06 -1.59 2.30
C PRO A 155 4.15 -1.66 1.25
N TYR A 156 3.87 -2.31 0.14
CA TYR A 156 4.80 -2.41 -0.98
C TYR A 156 4.07 -2.37 -2.32
N VAL A 157 4.81 -2.03 -3.34
CA VAL A 157 4.42 -2.20 -4.73
C VAL A 157 5.54 -2.91 -5.50
N TYR A 158 5.15 -3.72 -6.45
CA TYR A 158 6.01 -4.21 -7.51
C TYR A 158 5.45 -3.72 -8.83
N CYS A 159 6.29 -3.09 -9.62
CA CYS A 159 5.95 -2.58 -10.94
C CYS A 159 6.85 -3.24 -11.98
N ASN A 160 6.27 -3.79 -13.05
CA ASN A 160 6.98 -4.49 -14.09
C ASN A 160 6.64 -3.87 -15.45
N HIS A 161 7.54 -3.01 -15.97
CA HIS A 161 7.35 -2.28 -17.23
C HIS A 161 6.11 -1.39 -17.23
N GLY A 162 5.84 -0.69 -16.12
CA GLY A 162 4.64 0.11 -15.96
C GLY A 162 4.89 1.39 -15.17
N ILE A 163 3.82 2.16 -14.95
CA ILE A 163 3.83 3.39 -14.18
C ILE A 163 2.68 3.39 -13.19
N LEU A 164 2.99 3.46 -11.90
CA LEU A 164 2.02 3.50 -10.81
C LEU A 164 2.19 4.80 -10.03
N TYR A 165 1.09 5.45 -9.74
CA TYR A 165 1.02 6.63 -8.88
C TYR A 165 0.32 6.27 -7.57
N MET A 166 0.79 6.85 -6.48
CA MET A 166 0.35 6.52 -5.13
C MET A 166 -0.30 7.71 -4.47
N ASN A 167 -1.31 7.43 -3.67
CA ASN A 167 -1.95 8.41 -2.81
C ASN A 167 -2.30 7.75 -1.47
N ALA A 168 -1.63 8.15 -0.39
CA ALA A 168 -2.02 7.77 0.97
C ALA A 168 -2.80 8.91 1.68
N GLY A 169 -3.29 9.87 0.89
CA GLY A 169 -3.99 11.06 1.32
C GLY A 169 -3.26 12.37 1.01
N GLN A 170 -2.20 12.33 0.18
CA GLN A 170 -1.45 13.54 -0.18
C GLN A 170 -2.04 14.29 -1.37
N ASP A 171 -2.57 13.56 -2.35
CA ASP A 171 -2.91 14.14 -3.66
C ASP A 171 -3.89 13.26 -4.43
N SER A 172 -5.16 13.62 -4.41
CA SER A 172 -6.23 12.94 -5.16
C SER A 172 -6.07 13.04 -6.67
N SER A 173 -5.22 13.95 -7.16
CA SER A 173 -4.95 14.09 -8.58
C SER A 173 -3.93 13.08 -9.12
N PHE A 174 -3.24 12.32 -8.24
CA PHE A 174 -2.14 11.44 -8.63
C PHE A 174 -1.10 12.19 -9.48
N ALA A 175 -0.55 13.28 -8.94
CA ALA A 175 0.39 14.17 -9.62
C ALA A 175 -0.15 14.73 -10.94
N GLY A 176 -1.42 15.06 -10.99
CA GLY A 176 -2.10 15.65 -12.14
C GLY A 176 -2.56 14.65 -13.21
N GLN A 177 -2.52 13.34 -12.92
CA GLN A 177 -2.99 12.31 -13.86
C GLN A 177 -4.53 12.20 -13.90
N LYS A 178 -5.19 12.63 -12.85
CA LYS A 178 -6.64 12.62 -12.73
C LYS A 178 -7.18 14.02 -12.44
N SER A 179 -8.31 14.33 -13.06
CA SER A 179 -9.11 15.48 -12.64
C SER A 179 -9.82 15.11 -11.33
N THR A 180 -9.61 15.90 -10.31
CA THR A 180 -10.16 15.62 -8.97
C THR A 180 -11.68 15.84 -8.90
N GLY A 181 -12.23 16.72 -9.74
CA GLY A 181 -13.68 16.99 -9.73
C GLY A 181 -14.17 17.34 -8.33
N SER A 182 -15.03 16.47 -7.79
CA SER A 182 -15.51 16.51 -6.41
C SER A 182 -14.75 15.55 -5.48
N ALA A 183 -13.60 14.99 -5.91
CA ALA A 183 -12.68 14.29 -5.04
C ALA A 183 -12.21 15.24 -3.91
N ASN A 184 -11.24 14.93 -3.15
CA ASN A 184 -10.80 15.53 -1.90
C ASN A 184 -11.53 14.90 -0.71
N ALA A 185 -11.70 13.58 -0.77
CA ALA A 185 -12.27 12.85 0.34
C ALA A 185 -11.23 12.70 1.45
N ALA A 186 -11.62 13.04 2.67
CA ALA A 186 -10.84 12.76 3.85
C ALA A 186 -11.33 11.46 4.53
N ASP A 187 -10.51 10.93 5.42
CA ASP A 187 -10.93 9.88 6.33
C ASP A 187 -11.88 10.42 7.44
N GLU A 188 -12.33 9.54 8.32
CA GLU A 188 -13.25 9.90 9.42
C GLU A 188 -12.61 10.87 10.45
N ASN A 189 -11.27 10.96 10.51
CA ASN A 189 -10.54 11.91 11.34
C ASN A 189 -10.28 13.26 10.65
N GLY A 190 -10.72 13.39 9.39
CA GLY A 190 -10.53 14.60 8.58
C GLY A 190 -9.15 14.72 7.95
N PHE A 191 -8.39 13.63 7.86
CA PHE A 191 -7.10 13.60 7.17
C PHE A 191 -7.22 13.01 5.76
N GLY A 192 -6.42 13.57 4.87
CA GLY A 192 -6.27 13.07 3.52
C GLY A 192 -6.99 13.88 2.47
N ASP A 193 -6.53 13.65 1.25
CA ASP A 193 -7.08 14.12 -0.02
C ASP A 193 -7.10 12.90 -0.95
N PHE A 194 -8.11 12.04 -0.77
CA PHE A 194 -8.30 10.83 -1.54
C PHE A 194 -9.18 11.07 -2.76
N TYR A 195 -8.97 10.27 -3.81
CA TYR A 195 -9.84 10.29 -4.97
C TYR A 195 -11.22 9.67 -4.66
N TYR A 196 -11.23 8.58 -3.91
CA TYR A 196 -12.44 7.96 -3.38
C TYR A 196 -12.47 8.07 -1.85
N THR A 197 -13.67 8.17 -1.28
CA THR A 197 -13.84 8.15 0.18
C THR A 197 -13.32 6.82 0.73
N PRO A 198 -12.40 6.83 1.71
CA PRO A 198 -11.99 5.64 2.41
C PRO A 198 -13.19 4.86 2.95
N PRO A 199 -13.18 3.51 2.96
CA PRO A 199 -14.21 2.72 3.60
C PRO A 199 -14.34 3.08 5.09
N SER A 200 -15.58 3.02 5.63
CA SER A 200 -15.83 3.38 7.03
C SER A 200 -14.91 2.60 8.00
N GLY A 201 -14.34 3.32 8.94
CA GLY A 201 -13.38 2.82 9.93
C GLY A 201 -11.95 2.65 9.41
N PHE A 202 -11.67 2.97 8.15
CA PHE A 202 -10.31 3.00 7.62
C PHE A 202 -9.78 4.42 7.57
N LEU A 203 -8.56 4.60 8.06
CA LEU A 203 -7.92 5.90 8.20
C LEU A 203 -6.82 6.09 7.16
N ALA A 204 -6.48 7.33 6.87
CA ALA A 204 -5.31 7.66 6.06
C ALA A 204 -4.03 7.10 6.70
N ALA A 205 -3.15 6.52 5.89
CA ALA A 205 -1.83 6.09 6.36
C ALA A 205 -0.92 7.30 6.55
N CYS A 206 -1.12 8.01 7.67
CA CYS A 206 -0.37 9.23 8.02
C CYS A 206 0.01 9.25 9.51
N SER A 207 0.99 10.07 9.84
CA SER A 207 1.54 10.15 11.20
C SER A 207 0.51 10.53 12.26
N ALA A 208 -0.55 11.26 11.90
CA ALA A 208 -1.61 11.66 12.82
C ALA A 208 -2.56 10.50 13.19
N ASN A 209 -2.61 9.45 12.38
CA ASN A 209 -3.45 8.28 12.59
C ASN A 209 -2.69 7.04 13.11
N LEU A 210 -1.35 7.14 13.22
CA LEU A 210 -0.58 6.04 13.81
C LEU A 210 -0.86 5.94 15.31
N PRO A 211 -0.86 4.72 15.88
CA PRO A 211 -0.93 4.55 17.32
C PRO A 211 0.20 5.33 18.02
N ILE A 212 -0.13 6.03 19.07
CA ILE A 212 0.88 6.65 19.93
C ILE A 212 1.58 5.50 20.67
N SER A 213 2.91 5.44 20.57
CA SER A 213 3.67 4.50 21.38
C SER A 213 3.54 4.88 22.85
N ALA A 214 3.19 3.91 23.69
CA ALA A 214 3.14 4.12 25.15
C ALA A 214 4.48 4.64 25.71
N ASP A 215 5.60 4.31 25.06
CA ASP A 215 6.94 4.78 25.43
C ASP A 215 7.20 6.26 25.10
N ILE A 216 6.27 6.95 24.44
CA ILE A 216 6.40 8.35 24.03
C ILE A 216 5.18 9.19 24.49
N ASP A 217 4.30 8.62 25.31
CA ASP A 217 3.18 9.38 25.86
C ASP A 217 3.71 10.35 26.92
N PRO A 218 3.71 11.68 26.64
CA PRO A 218 4.21 12.66 27.60
C PRO A 218 3.32 12.76 28.85
N ALA A 219 2.13 12.13 28.86
CA ALA A 219 1.26 12.07 30.03
C ALA A 219 1.72 11.01 31.06
N GLU A 220 2.57 10.05 30.68
CA GLU A 220 3.12 9.04 31.61
C GLU A 220 4.49 9.42 32.21
N THR A 221 5.03 10.59 31.88
CA THR A 221 6.36 11.03 32.37
C THR A 221 6.30 11.88 33.66
N ASP A 222 5.16 12.00 34.32
CA ASP A 222 4.98 12.82 35.52
C ASP A 222 4.83 11.98 36.82
N ASP A 223 5.55 10.87 36.95
CA ASP A 223 5.74 10.20 38.26
C ASP A 223 7.20 10.21 38.72
#